data_2d16643349ff405a69990e311488c583
#
_entry.id   2d16643349ff405a69990e311488c583
#
_cell.length_a   1.000
_cell.length_b   1.000
_cell.length_c   1.000
_cell.angle_alpha   90.00
_cell.angle_beta   90.00
_cell.angle_gamma   90.00
#
_symmetry.space_group_name_H-M   'P 1'
#
loop_
_entity.id
_entity.type
_entity.pdbx_description
1 polymer ?
#
loop_
_entity_poly.entity_id
_entity_poly.type
_entity_poly.pdbx_seq_one_letter_code
_entity_poly.pdbx_strand_id
1 'polypeptide(L)'
;MDEYYRILESLPPALRTPLAKLDAHYAPHIQEIRLRLGQPVQFTICGRLCPAAKFLPGTGLPAALETDTLRDCFLQLCRRSVYAYEDELKQGYFTVQGGCRIGVAGCRGPGGFSAVTSLNLRIARWLTCPLPPELEALTVAPTGGLLLAGPPGSGKTTLLRSLVQKLCAGDALVSVIDERGELMACEAGSLPRAAQIRCDVYARCTKAEGIAMALRCMNPQVIVCDELGTPGDAEAVAQGVASGIVFFATVHCDDPAGLRKKPALAALLDTGAFAKAAFLSGRSRPGAVAQWVTL
;
A
#
# COMPACT_ATOMS: atom_id res chain seq x y z
N MET A 1 3.33 16.26 10.15
CA MET A 1 2.47 15.52 11.13
C MET A 1 2.53 14.06 10.73
N ASP A 2 2.85 13.14 11.67
CA ASP A 2 2.91 11.69 11.39
C ASP A 2 1.52 11.16 11.01
N GLU A 3 1.48 10.14 10.16
CA GLU A 3 0.26 9.49 9.68
C GLU A 3 -0.58 8.89 10.82
N TYR A 4 0.05 8.56 11.96
CA TYR A 4 -0.67 8.18 13.17
C TYR A 4 -1.68 9.26 13.59
N TYR A 5 -1.27 10.52 13.68
CA TYR A 5 -2.16 11.58 14.10
C TYR A 5 -3.23 11.91 13.05
N ARG A 6 -2.91 11.72 11.77
CA ARG A 6 -3.89 11.92 10.68
C ARG A 6 -5.04 10.92 10.74
N ILE A 7 -4.76 9.64 10.98
CA ILE A 7 -5.83 8.63 11.06
C ILE A 7 -6.76 8.89 12.26
N LEU A 8 -6.24 9.48 13.34
CA LEU A 8 -7.04 9.81 14.52
C LEU A 8 -8.15 10.84 14.21
N GLU A 9 -7.96 11.71 13.21
CA GLU A 9 -8.96 12.69 12.79
C GLU A 9 -10.26 12.02 12.31
N SER A 10 -10.16 10.77 11.85
CA SER A 10 -11.27 9.95 11.43
C SER A 10 -11.89 9.11 12.56
N LEU A 11 -11.46 9.30 13.82
CA LEU A 11 -12.00 8.60 14.97
C LEU A 11 -12.92 9.51 15.83
N PRO A 12 -13.91 8.92 16.51
CA PRO A 12 -14.76 9.66 17.45
C PRO A 12 -13.94 10.27 18.57
N PRO A 13 -14.38 11.43 19.13
CA PRO A 13 -13.67 12.15 20.18
C PRO A 13 -13.29 11.29 21.40
N ALA A 14 -14.13 10.32 21.76
CA ALA A 14 -13.87 9.39 22.86
C ALA A 14 -12.56 8.59 22.71
N LEU A 15 -12.13 8.29 21.50
CA LEU A 15 -10.84 7.64 21.20
C LEU A 15 -9.80 8.65 20.70
N ARG A 16 -10.20 9.59 19.85
CA ARG A 16 -9.28 10.56 19.27
C ARG A 16 -8.53 11.36 20.34
N THR A 17 -9.27 11.92 21.32
CA THR A 17 -8.70 12.80 22.34
C THR A 17 -7.62 12.11 23.20
N PRO A 18 -7.87 10.92 23.77
CA PRO A 18 -6.83 10.23 24.53
C PRO A 18 -5.68 9.72 23.65
N LEU A 19 -5.95 9.21 22.43
CA LEU A 19 -4.91 8.71 21.51
C LEU A 19 -4.01 9.83 20.98
N ALA A 20 -4.55 11.04 20.80
CA ALA A 20 -3.76 12.21 20.34
C ALA A 20 -2.71 12.67 21.36
N LYS A 21 -2.78 12.23 22.61
CA LYS A 21 -1.79 12.51 23.67
C LYS A 21 -0.55 11.61 23.59
N LEU A 22 -0.47 10.71 22.61
CA LEU A 22 0.74 9.89 22.40
C LEU A 22 1.93 10.81 22.14
N ASP A 23 3.05 10.52 22.81
CA ASP A 23 4.30 11.22 22.53
C ASP A 23 4.75 11.01 21.08
N ALA A 24 5.19 12.09 20.42
CA ALA A 24 5.60 12.10 19.04
C ALA A 24 6.76 11.12 18.75
N HIS A 25 7.56 10.80 19.75
CA HIS A 25 8.62 9.78 19.63
C HIS A 25 8.09 8.38 19.35
N TYR A 26 6.92 8.02 19.91
CA TYR A 26 6.34 6.68 19.70
C TYR A 26 5.50 6.59 18.42
N ALA A 27 4.93 7.70 17.95
CA ALA A 27 4.01 7.70 16.81
C ALA A 27 4.57 7.00 15.56
N PRO A 28 5.85 7.20 15.13
CA PRO A 28 6.43 6.52 13.96
C PRO A 28 6.52 5.01 14.11
N HIS A 29 6.51 4.49 15.34
CA HIS A 29 6.64 3.06 15.61
C HIS A 29 5.30 2.32 15.66
N ILE A 30 4.17 3.04 15.76
CA ILE A 30 2.84 2.43 15.76
C ILE A 30 2.50 1.99 14.34
N GLN A 31 2.42 0.69 14.12
CA GLN A 31 2.08 0.11 12.83
C GLN A 31 0.57 -0.02 12.65
N GLU A 32 -0.14 -0.37 13.72
CA GLU A 32 -1.58 -0.57 13.71
C GLU A 32 -2.20 -0.11 15.04
N ILE A 33 -3.45 0.36 14.96
CA ILE A 33 -4.34 0.56 16.11
C ILE A 33 -5.43 -0.50 16.02
N ARG A 34 -5.53 -1.35 17.05
CA ARG A 34 -6.50 -2.43 17.10
C ARG A 34 -7.60 -2.13 18.11
N LEU A 35 -8.80 -2.11 17.61
CA LEU A 35 -10.04 -1.89 18.36
C LEU A 35 -10.85 -3.18 18.34
N ARG A 36 -11.14 -3.75 19.51
CA ARG A 36 -11.92 -4.99 19.65
C ARG A 36 -12.95 -4.83 20.74
N LEU A 37 -14.15 -5.35 20.48
CA LEU A 37 -15.25 -5.36 21.44
C LEU A 37 -14.81 -6.03 22.76
N GLY A 38 -15.11 -5.39 23.89
CA GLY A 38 -14.77 -5.89 25.21
C GLY A 38 -13.29 -5.88 25.55
N GLN A 39 -12.42 -5.30 24.74
CA GLN A 39 -10.97 -5.24 24.92
C GLN A 39 -10.47 -3.81 25.01
N PRO A 40 -9.34 -3.56 25.69
CA PRO A 40 -8.67 -2.27 25.62
C PRO A 40 -8.10 -2.00 24.23
N VAL A 41 -7.89 -0.73 23.90
CA VAL A 41 -7.17 -0.33 22.69
C VAL A 41 -5.75 -0.90 22.73
N GLN A 42 -5.32 -1.49 21.62
CA GLN A 42 -3.99 -2.06 21.48
C GLN A 42 -3.25 -1.44 20.28
N PHE A 43 -1.94 -1.32 20.40
CA PHE A 43 -1.04 -0.97 19.32
C PHE A 43 -0.29 -2.20 18.82
N THR A 44 0.03 -2.24 17.53
CA THR A 44 1.05 -3.14 16.99
C THR A 44 2.34 -2.33 16.78
N ILE A 45 3.41 -2.74 17.46
CA ILE A 45 4.75 -2.14 17.40
C ILE A 45 5.74 -3.24 17.07
N CYS A 46 6.52 -3.11 15.99
CA CYS A 46 7.46 -4.13 15.53
C CYS A 46 6.83 -5.53 15.42
N GLY A 47 5.57 -5.61 14.98
CA GLY A 47 4.80 -6.84 14.85
C GLY A 47 4.27 -7.44 16.17
N ARG A 48 4.46 -6.77 17.32
CA ARG A 48 3.98 -7.21 18.63
C ARG A 48 2.81 -6.37 19.09
N LEU A 49 1.81 -7.03 19.69
CA LEU A 49 0.68 -6.36 20.34
C LEU A 49 1.08 -5.81 21.69
N CYS A 50 0.75 -4.54 21.93
CA CYS A 50 0.98 -3.84 23.19
C CYS A 50 -0.29 -3.09 23.59
N PRO A 51 -0.72 -3.10 24.87
CA PRO A 51 -1.79 -2.23 25.32
C PRO A 51 -1.44 -0.76 25.12
N ALA A 52 -2.34 0.03 24.50
CA ALA A 52 -2.11 1.46 24.27
C ALA A 52 -1.95 2.25 25.56
N ALA A 53 -2.62 1.84 26.63
CA ALA A 53 -2.52 2.45 27.95
C ALA A 53 -1.08 2.48 28.53
N LYS A 54 -0.20 1.56 28.08
CA LYS A 54 1.22 1.56 28.46
C LYS A 54 1.93 2.85 28.00
N PHE A 55 1.53 3.42 26.88
CA PHE A 55 2.10 4.62 26.26
C PHE A 55 1.28 5.88 26.54
N LEU A 56 0.10 5.70 27.14
CA LEU A 56 -0.92 6.74 27.35
C LEU A 56 -1.49 6.67 28.77
N PRO A 57 -0.62 6.68 29.84
CA PRO A 57 -1.10 6.61 31.20
C PRO A 57 -1.98 7.82 31.54
N GLY A 58 -3.11 7.58 32.22
CA GLY A 58 -4.00 8.66 32.70
C GLY A 58 -4.71 9.48 31.63
N THR A 59 -4.71 9.03 30.37
CA THR A 59 -5.28 9.81 29.25
C THR A 59 -6.80 9.68 29.11
N GLY A 60 -7.42 8.73 29.84
CA GLY A 60 -8.85 8.46 29.75
C GLY A 60 -9.23 7.48 28.64
N LEU A 61 -8.29 6.65 28.16
CA LEU A 61 -8.65 5.52 27.28
C LEU A 61 -9.60 4.57 28.00
N PRO A 62 -10.67 4.08 27.32
CA PRO A 62 -11.58 3.11 27.92
C PRO A 62 -10.86 1.80 28.23
N ALA A 63 -11.17 1.21 29.39
CA ALA A 63 -10.64 -0.09 29.81
C ALA A 63 -11.11 -1.23 28.89
N ALA A 64 -12.29 -1.08 28.29
CA ALA A 64 -12.84 -1.97 27.29
C ALA A 64 -13.71 -1.17 26.32
N LEU A 65 -13.71 -1.58 25.04
CA LEU A 65 -14.50 -0.93 24.02
C LEU A 65 -15.92 -1.50 23.98
N GLU A 66 -16.89 -0.63 23.94
CA GLU A 66 -18.31 -0.96 23.83
C GLU A 66 -18.76 -1.03 22.37
N THR A 67 -19.90 -1.70 22.14
CA THR A 67 -20.49 -1.88 20.80
C THR A 67 -20.74 -0.55 20.09
N ASP A 68 -21.32 0.44 20.79
CA ASP A 68 -21.63 1.74 20.21
C ASP A 68 -20.34 2.51 19.82
N THR A 69 -19.31 2.43 20.65
CA THR A 69 -18.01 3.05 20.34
C THR A 69 -17.40 2.46 19.06
N LEU A 70 -17.43 1.13 18.90
CA LEU A 70 -16.93 0.47 17.68
C LEU A 70 -17.77 0.81 16.46
N ARG A 71 -19.09 0.84 16.61
CA ARG A 71 -20.00 1.24 15.54
C ARG A 71 -19.76 2.67 15.09
N ASP A 72 -19.60 3.59 16.02
CA ASP A 72 -19.29 4.99 15.72
C ASP A 72 -17.94 5.16 15.04
N CYS A 73 -16.90 4.40 15.48
CA CYS A 73 -15.63 4.36 14.79
C CYS A 73 -15.78 3.91 13.34
N PHE A 74 -16.49 2.80 13.11
CA PHE A 74 -16.71 2.27 11.77
C PHE A 74 -17.43 3.29 10.88
N LEU A 75 -18.51 3.89 11.37
CA LEU A 75 -19.28 4.88 10.61
C LEU A 75 -18.47 6.15 10.31
N GLN A 76 -17.66 6.63 11.25
CA GLN A 76 -16.81 7.81 11.01
C GLN A 76 -15.69 7.51 10.03
N LEU A 77 -15.04 6.35 10.14
CA LEU A 77 -14.02 5.89 9.19
C LEU A 77 -14.59 5.76 7.77
N CYS A 78 -15.86 5.31 7.63
CA CYS A 78 -16.58 5.30 6.35
C CYS A 78 -17.14 6.68 5.96
N ARG A 79 -16.81 7.76 6.67
CA ARG A 79 -17.39 9.11 6.45
C ARG A 79 -18.92 9.09 6.38
N ARG A 80 -19.55 8.24 7.17
CA ARG A 80 -21.01 7.97 7.19
C ARG A 80 -21.59 7.47 5.87
N SER A 81 -20.76 7.04 4.93
CA SER A 81 -21.17 6.49 3.62
C SER A 81 -20.60 5.08 3.43
N VAL A 82 -21.20 4.10 4.09
CA VAL A 82 -20.75 2.68 4.01
C VAL A 82 -20.81 2.15 2.59
N TYR A 83 -21.83 2.59 1.81
CA TYR A 83 -21.99 2.19 0.40
C TYR A 83 -20.81 2.56 -0.49
N ALA A 84 -20.10 3.66 -0.20
CA ALA A 84 -18.93 4.06 -0.97
C ALA A 84 -17.76 3.06 -0.88
N TYR A 85 -17.82 2.16 0.08
CA TYR A 85 -16.78 1.14 0.33
C TYR A 85 -17.31 -0.30 0.18
N GLU A 86 -18.49 -0.49 -0.45
CA GLU A 86 -19.16 -1.79 -0.49
C GLU A 86 -18.27 -2.90 -1.05
N ASP A 87 -17.58 -2.66 -2.15
CA ASP A 87 -16.75 -3.67 -2.80
C ASP A 87 -15.50 -4.03 -1.99
N GLU A 88 -14.89 -3.04 -1.35
CA GLU A 88 -13.77 -3.27 -0.43
C GLU A 88 -14.24 -4.02 0.83
N LEU A 89 -15.38 -3.64 1.39
CA LEU A 89 -15.97 -4.29 2.57
C LEU A 89 -16.39 -5.74 2.31
N LYS A 90 -16.72 -6.11 1.08
CA LYS A 90 -16.92 -7.53 0.68
C LYS A 90 -15.63 -8.34 0.90
N GLN A 91 -14.48 -7.72 0.79
CA GLN A 91 -13.16 -8.32 1.03
C GLN A 91 -12.71 -8.22 2.51
N GLY A 92 -13.50 -7.59 3.39
CA GLY A 92 -13.23 -7.45 4.82
C GLY A 92 -12.34 -6.28 5.19
N TYR A 93 -12.15 -5.31 4.30
CA TYR A 93 -11.40 -4.10 4.58
C TYR A 93 -11.91 -2.92 3.74
N PHE A 94 -11.42 -1.73 4.02
CA PHE A 94 -11.52 -0.55 3.16
C PHE A 94 -10.35 0.39 3.40
N THR A 95 -10.10 1.27 2.45
CA THR A 95 -8.97 2.21 2.51
C THR A 95 -9.48 3.61 2.77
N VAL A 96 -8.91 4.27 3.78
CA VAL A 96 -9.23 5.64 4.17
C VAL A 96 -8.09 6.59 3.83
N GLN A 97 -8.31 7.88 4.13
CA GLN A 97 -7.40 8.96 3.81
C GLN A 97 -5.94 8.67 4.15
N GLY A 98 -5.05 8.97 3.18
CA GLY A 98 -3.63 8.72 3.29
C GLY A 98 -3.22 7.27 3.01
N GLY A 99 -4.10 6.43 2.46
CA GLY A 99 -3.81 5.03 2.13
C GLY A 99 -3.86 4.09 3.34
N CYS A 100 -4.37 4.57 4.49
CA CYS A 100 -4.54 3.73 5.68
C CYS A 100 -5.62 2.68 5.44
N ARG A 101 -5.30 1.42 5.67
CA ARG A 101 -6.22 0.29 5.46
C ARG A 101 -6.89 -0.12 6.75
N ILE A 102 -8.20 -0.19 6.72
CA ILE A 102 -9.05 -0.55 7.87
C ILE A 102 -9.58 -1.96 7.64
N GLY A 103 -9.02 -2.93 8.35
CA GLY A 103 -9.59 -4.28 8.40
C GLY A 103 -10.82 -4.31 9.29
N VAL A 104 -11.87 -4.97 8.84
CA VAL A 104 -13.15 -5.08 9.54
C VAL A 104 -13.46 -6.55 9.83
N ALA A 105 -13.81 -6.86 11.06
CA ALA A 105 -14.35 -8.16 11.43
C ALA A 105 -15.67 -7.99 12.20
N GLY A 106 -16.56 -8.94 12.02
CA GLY A 106 -17.89 -8.94 12.64
C GLY A 106 -18.87 -9.87 11.97
N CYS A 107 -20.14 -9.74 12.31
CA CYS A 107 -21.20 -10.52 11.70
C CYS A 107 -21.60 -9.90 10.36
N ARG A 108 -21.77 -10.74 9.34
CA ARG A 108 -22.25 -10.33 8.01
C ARG A 108 -23.73 -10.60 7.85
N GLY A 109 -24.40 -9.68 7.18
CA GLY A 109 -25.80 -9.80 6.74
C GLY A 109 -25.93 -9.51 5.24
N PRO A 110 -27.17 -9.54 4.68
CA PRO A 110 -27.40 -9.32 3.25
C PRO A 110 -26.88 -7.97 2.72
N GLY A 111 -26.79 -6.95 3.56
CA GLY A 111 -26.32 -5.60 3.19
C GLY A 111 -24.90 -5.26 3.67
N GLY A 112 -24.06 -6.24 4.01
CA GLY A 112 -22.72 -6.02 4.52
C GLY A 112 -22.54 -6.45 5.98
N PHE A 113 -21.79 -5.70 6.80
CA PHE A 113 -21.63 -5.99 8.22
C PHE A 113 -22.85 -5.54 9.03
N SER A 114 -23.56 -6.50 9.62
CA SER A 114 -24.68 -6.24 10.55
C SER A 114 -24.20 -5.86 11.95
N ALA A 115 -23.02 -6.33 12.34
CA ALA A 115 -22.35 -5.95 13.58
C ALA A 115 -20.84 -5.98 13.37
N VAL A 116 -20.15 -4.92 13.81
CA VAL A 116 -18.70 -4.85 13.79
C VAL A 116 -18.17 -5.19 15.18
N THR A 117 -17.29 -6.18 15.27
CA THR A 117 -16.69 -6.64 16.52
C THR A 117 -15.20 -6.28 16.63
N SER A 118 -14.56 -5.95 15.51
CA SER A 118 -13.15 -5.55 15.49
C SER A 118 -12.82 -4.65 14.31
N LEU A 119 -11.99 -3.65 14.57
CA LEU A 119 -11.36 -2.80 13.55
C LEU A 119 -9.85 -2.85 13.72
N ASN A 120 -9.12 -3.00 12.62
CA ASN A 120 -7.68 -2.92 12.57
C ASN A 120 -7.24 -1.78 11.66
N LEU A 121 -6.82 -0.67 12.26
CA LEU A 121 -6.37 0.51 11.54
C LEU A 121 -4.87 0.36 11.24
N ARG A 122 -4.53 -0.06 10.03
CA ARG A 122 -3.14 -0.15 9.56
C ARG A 122 -2.70 1.21 9.05
N ILE A 123 -1.66 1.77 9.70
CA ILE A 123 -1.16 3.11 9.39
C ILE A 123 -0.24 3.02 8.18
N ALA A 124 -0.69 3.55 7.06
CA ALA A 124 0.13 3.67 5.86
C ALA A 124 1.06 4.87 5.98
N ARG A 125 2.37 4.63 5.88
CA ARG A 125 3.36 5.70 5.88
C ARG A 125 3.91 5.93 4.49
N TRP A 126 3.99 7.21 4.12
CA TRP A 126 4.70 7.60 2.92
C TRP A 126 6.20 7.60 3.21
N LEU A 127 6.80 6.44 3.02
CA LEU A 127 8.24 6.29 3.19
C LEU A 127 8.91 6.24 1.81
N THR A 128 10.04 6.90 1.71
CA THR A 128 10.99 6.80 0.61
C THR A 128 12.36 6.49 1.20
N CYS A 129 13.25 5.96 0.38
CA CYS A 129 14.61 5.64 0.78
C CYS A 129 15.57 6.04 -0.33
N PRO A 130 16.85 6.26 -0.02
CA PRO A 130 17.89 6.39 -1.03
C PRO A 130 17.88 5.16 -1.95
N LEU A 131 18.02 5.40 -3.25
CA LEU A 131 18.12 4.30 -4.21
C LEU A 131 19.57 3.78 -4.24
N PRO A 132 19.77 2.45 -4.30
CA PRO A 132 21.04 1.89 -4.70
C PRO A 132 21.50 2.45 -6.06
N PRO A 133 22.81 2.64 -6.31
CA PRO A 133 23.31 3.24 -7.56
C PRO A 133 22.80 2.55 -8.82
N GLU A 134 22.65 1.23 -8.80
CA GLU A 134 22.16 0.45 -9.94
C GLU A 134 20.68 0.75 -10.23
N LEU A 135 19.85 0.99 -9.20
CA LEU A 135 18.47 1.41 -9.36
C LEU A 135 18.36 2.87 -9.81
N GLU A 136 19.23 3.73 -9.28
CA GLU A 136 19.25 5.14 -9.68
C GLU A 136 19.62 5.29 -11.16
N ALA A 137 20.58 4.50 -11.66
CA ALA A 137 20.97 4.50 -13.07
C ALA A 137 19.80 4.15 -14.00
N LEU A 138 18.90 3.24 -13.60
CA LEU A 138 17.70 2.87 -14.38
C LEU A 138 16.67 4.00 -14.49
N THR A 139 16.72 5.00 -13.61
CA THR A 139 15.79 6.14 -13.67
C THR A 139 16.24 7.24 -14.62
N VAL A 140 17.54 7.28 -14.98
CA VAL A 140 18.11 8.27 -15.92
C VAL A 140 17.79 7.90 -17.37
N ALA A 141 17.90 6.62 -17.70
CA ALA A 141 17.57 6.07 -19.01
C ALA A 141 16.84 4.73 -18.83
N PRO A 142 15.53 4.72 -18.74
CA PRO A 142 14.76 3.49 -18.55
C PRO A 142 14.73 2.68 -19.86
N THR A 143 15.80 1.92 -20.14
CA THR A 143 15.94 1.11 -21.35
C THR A 143 15.56 -0.36 -21.17
N GLY A 144 15.24 -0.78 -19.96
CA GLY A 144 14.82 -2.14 -19.66
C GLY A 144 13.96 -2.19 -18.41
N GLY A 145 13.01 -3.12 -18.39
CA GLY A 145 12.11 -3.29 -17.27
C GLY A 145 12.79 -3.81 -16.02
N LEU A 146 12.26 -3.45 -14.87
CA LEU A 146 12.74 -3.82 -13.54
C LEU A 146 11.69 -4.57 -12.74
N LEU A 147 12.06 -5.69 -12.16
CA LEU A 147 11.26 -6.44 -11.21
C LEU A 147 11.89 -6.37 -9.80
N LEU A 148 11.17 -5.80 -8.83
CA LEU A 148 11.56 -5.84 -7.42
C LEU A 148 10.91 -7.05 -6.76
N ALA A 149 11.70 -8.02 -6.34
CA ALA A 149 11.23 -9.26 -5.71
C ALA A 149 11.61 -9.32 -4.23
N GLY A 150 10.81 -10.01 -3.43
CA GLY A 150 11.11 -10.24 -2.02
C GLY A 150 9.88 -10.50 -1.17
N PRO A 151 10.07 -10.92 0.09
CA PRO A 151 9.00 -11.22 1.02
C PRO A 151 8.22 -9.97 1.45
N PRO A 152 7.04 -10.14 2.09
CA PRO A 152 6.32 -9.04 2.70
C PRO A 152 7.17 -8.26 3.71
N GLY A 153 7.14 -6.91 3.61
CA GLY A 153 7.91 -6.03 4.49
C GLY A 153 9.39 -5.89 4.13
N SER A 154 9.84 -6.38 2.96
CA SER A 154 11.21 -6.19 2.48
C SER A 154 11.50 -4.79 1.91
N GLY A 155 10.49 -3.92 1.82
CA GLY A 155 10.66 -2.54 1.34
C GLY A 155 10.41 -2.35 -0.15
N LYS A 156 9.82 -3.32 -0.87
CA LYS A 156 9.51 -3.23 -2.32
C LYS A 156 8.74 -1.97 -2.68
N THR A 157 7.59 -1.73 -2.03
CA THR A 157 6.74 -0.55 -2.27
C THR A 157 7.47 0.75 -1.95
N THR A 158 8.33 0.77 -0.94
CA THR A 158 9.15 1.94 -0.58
C THR A 158 10.19 2.25 -1.66
N LEU A 159 10.91 1.24 -2.15
CA LEU A 159 11.85 1.38 -3.26
C LEU A 159 11.14 1.80 -4.55
N LEU A 160 10.02 1.13 -4.87
CA LEU A 160 9.23 1.45 -6.07
C LEU A 160 8.75 2.90 -6.04
N ARG A 161 8.31 3.39 -4.88
CA ARG A 161 7.92 4.79 -4.67
C ARG A 161 9.10 5.75 -4.88
N SER A 162 10.29 5.40 -4.38
CA SER A 162 11.51 6.21 -4.60
C SER A 162 11.91 6.23 -6.08
N LEU A 163 11.73 5.12 -6.80
CA LEU A 163 11.94 5.06 -8.26
C LEU A 163 10.95 5.97 -9.00
N VAL A 164 9.66 5.94 -8.65
CA VAL A 164 8.66 6.86 -9.24
C VAL A 164 9.07 8.31 -9.03
N GLN A 165 9.48 8.68 -7.82
CA GLN A 165 9.92 10.06 -7.54
C GLN A 165 11.11 10.47 -8.42
N LYS A 166 12.09 9.60 -8.59
CA LYS A 166 13.28 9.88 -9.41
C LYS A 166 12.93 9.95 -10.89
N LEU A 167 12.15 9.03 -11.42
CA LEU A 167 11.65 9.06 -12.80
C LEU A 167 10.91 10.37 -13.10
N CYS A 168 10.02 10.79 -12.21
CA CYS A 168 9.23 12.01 -12.35
C CYS A 168 10.02 13.30 -12.12
N ALA A 169 11.18 13.24 -11.46
CA ALA A 169 12.12 14.36 -11.35
C ALA A 169 12.88 14.61 -12.66
N GLY A 170 12.99 13.60 -13.53
CA GLY A 170 13.39 13.71 -14.92
C GLY A 170 12.21 14.08 -15.82
N ASP A 171 12.36 13.87 -17.12
CA ASP A 171 11.35 14.19 -18.14
C ASP A 171 10.54 12.96 -18.59
N ALA A 172 10.64 11.84 -17.87
CA ALA A 172 9.92 10.62 -18.22
C ALA A 172 8.40 10.78 -18.03
N LEU A 173 7.62 10.34 -18.99
CA LEU A 173 6.16 10.22 -18.87
C LEU A 173 5.85 8.92 -18.12
N VAL A 174 5.39 9.05 -16.88
CA VAL A 174 5.17 7.93 -15.97
C VAL A 174 3.70 7.76 -15.66
N SER A 175 3.18 6.56 -15.87
CA SER A 175 1.87 6.14 -15.35
C SER A 175 2.06 5.13 -14.21
N VAL A 176 1.35 5.33 -13.11
CA VAL A 176 1.37 4.46 -11.93
C VAL A 176 0.04 3.75 -11.79
N ILE A 177 0.08 2.44 -11.75
CA ILE A 177 -1.11 1.60 -11.52
C ILE A 177 -1.09 1.12 -10.07
N ASP A 178 -1.90 1.75 -9.24
CA ASP A 178 -1.94 1.58 -7.78
C ASP A 178 -3.29 0.99 -7.34
N GLU A 179 -3.50 -0.29 -7.68
CA GLU A 179 -4.77 -1.00 -7.44
C GLU A 179 -5.27 -0.85 -5.99
N ARG A 180 -4.37 -0.88 -5.03
CA ARG A 180 -4.69 -0.84 -3.59
C ARG A 180 -4.59 0.55 -2.95
N GLY A 181 -4.13 1.57 -3.69
CA GLY A 181 -3.87 2.91 -3.15
C GLY A 181 -2.72 2.95 -2.14
N GLU A 182 -1.84 1.94 -2.14
CA GLU A 182 -0.71 1.86 -1.20
C GLU A 182 0.56 2.54 -1.74
N LEU A 183 0.73 2.60 -3.05
CA LEU A 183 1.92 3.17 -3.68
C LEU A 183 1.91 4.69 -3.69
N MET A 184 0.84 5.31 -4.20
CA MET A 184 0.71 6.77 -4.33
C MET A 184 -0.25 7.39 -3.32
N ALA A 185 -0.96 6.57 -2.53
CA ALA A 185 -1.94 7.01 -1.53
C ALA A 185 -3.02 7.96 -2.11
N CYS A 186 -3.46 7.69 -3.35
CA CYS A 186 -4.52 8.44 -4.00
C CYS A 186 -5.88 8.11 -3.41
N GLU A 187 -6.69 9.13 -3.18
CA GLU A 187 -8.07 9.00 -2.76
C GLU A 187 -9.03 9.62 -3.77
N ALA A 188 -10.29 9.18 -3.73
CA ALA A 188 -11.35 9.82 -4.50
C ALA A 188 -11.43 11.32 -4.19
N GLY A 189 -11.05 12.15 -5.14
CA GLY A 189 -11.11 13.61 -5.03
C GLY A 189 -9.92 14.28 -4.33
N SER A 190 -8.86 13.55 -3.98
CA SER A 190 -7.66 14.15 -3.40
C SER A 190 -6.41 13.42 -3.88
N LEU A 191 -5.42 14.18 -4.35
CA LEU A 191 -4.11 13.70 -4.76
C LEU A 191 -3.02 14.33 -3.88
N PRO A 192 -3.04 14.20 -2.54
CA PRO A 192 -2.26 15.08 -1.67
C PRO A 192 -0.75 14.91 -1.86
N ARG A 193 -0.29 13.74 -2.33
CA ARG A 193 1.14 13.50 -2.56
C ARG A 193 1.48 13.25 -4.03
N ALA A 194 0.60 12.63 -4.78
CA ALA A 194 0.74 12.48 -6.22
C ALA A 194 0.76 13.84 -6.94
N ALA A 195 0.05 14.84 -6.43
CA ALA A 195 0.08 16.20 -6.96
C ALA A 195 1.47 16.88 -6.90
N GLN A 196 2.37 16.38 -6.04
CA GLN A 196 3.76 16.83 -5.94
C GLN A 196 4.71 16.05 -6.86
N ILE A 197 4.22 14.99 -7.51
CA ILE A 197 4.99 14.11 -8.38
C ILE A 197 4.31 14.12 -9.75
N ARG A 198 5.06 14.43 -10.79
CA ARG A 198 4.54 14.52 -12.17
C ARG A 198 4.32 13.12 -12.76
N CYS A 199 3.24 12.45 -12.36
CA CYS A 199 2.82 11.16 -12.94
C CYS A 199 1.29 11.07 -13.02
N ASP A 200 0.81 10.20 -13.91
CA ASP A 200 -0.60 9.84 -13.99
C ASP A 200 -0.87 8.63 -13.10
N VAL A 201 -1.88 8.71 -12.23
CA VAL A 201 -2.16 7.64 -11.27
C VAL A 201 -3.53 7.03 -11.53
N TYR A 202 -3.54 5.72 -11.76
CA TYR A 202 -4.75 4.90 -11.83
C TYR A 202 -4.88 4.12 -10.52
N ALA A 203 -5.84 4.51 -9.69
CA ALA A 203 -6.09 3.88 -8.40
C ALA A 203 -7.45 3.17 -8.38
N ARG A 204 -7.56 2.10 -7.58
CA ARG A 204 -8.80 1.34 -7.37
C ARG A 204 -9.39 0.72 -8.64
N CYS A 205 -8.57 0.41 -9.62
CA CYS A 205 -8.89 -0.43 -10.76
C CYS A 205 -7.94 -1.63 -10.78
N THR A 206 -8.29 -2.69 -11.47
CA THR A 206 -7.37 -3.80 -11.67
C THR A 206 -6.14 -3.35 -12.47
N LYS A 207 -5.02 -4.03 -12.33
CA LYS A 207 -3.80 -3.69 -13.07
C LYS A 207 -4.02 -3.75 -14.57
N ALA A 208 -4.73 -4.79 -15.04
CA ALA A 208 -5.04 -4.94 -16.45
C ALA A 208 -5.86 -3.75 -17.01
N GLU A 209 -6.88 -3.30 -16.27
CA GLU A 209 -7.67 -2.12 -16.65
C GLU A 209 -6.83 -0.85 -16.64
N GLY A 210 -6.05 -0.62 -15.58
CA GLY A 210 -5.19 0.56 -15.44
C GLY A 210 -4.13 0.65 -16.54
N ILE A 211 -3.45 -0.46 -16.85
CA ILE A 211 -2.48 -0.54 -17.95
C ILE A 211 -3.17 -0.22 -19.29
N ALA A 212 -4.32 -0.84 -19.56
CA ALA A 212 -5.04 -0.62 -20.80
C ALA A 212 -5.51 0.85 -20.95
N MET A 213 -5.92 1.51 -19.87
CA MET A 213 -6.28 2.94 -19.87
C MET A 213 -5.04 3.82 -20.10
N ALA A 214 -3.93 3.54 -19.41
CA ALA A 214 -2.69 4.29 -19.57
C ALA A 214 -2.19 4.24 -21.02
N LEU A 215 -2.16 3.07 -21.62
CA LEU A 215 -1.74 2.88 -23.01
C LEU A 215 -2.61 3.67 -24.01
N ARG A 216 -3.92 3.70 -23.79
CA ARG A 216 -4.85 4.39 -24.71
C ARG A 216 -4.84 5.91 -24.59
N CYS A 217 -4.59 6.43 -23.38
CA CYS A 217 -4.91 7.83 -23.08
C CYS A 217 -3.69 8.69 -22.70
N MET A 218 -2.62 8.10 -22.12
CA MET A 218 -1.54 8.88 -21.51
C MET A 218 -0.19 8.78 -22.23
N ASN A 219 -0.05 7.85 -23.18
CA ASN A 219 1.19 7.64 -23.93
C ASN A 219 2.45 7.57 -23.02
N PRO A 220 2.45 6.71 -21.98
CA PRO A 220 3.54 6.65 -21.02
C PRO A 220 4.80 6.06 -21.66
N GLN A 221 5.96 6.48 -21.17
CA GLN A 221 7.24 5.82 -21.45
C GLN A 221 7.51 4.71 -20.44
N VAL A 222 7.06 4.93 -19.19
CA VAL A 222 7.21 3.97 -18.09
C VAL A 222 5.87 3.74 -17.42
N ILE A 223 5.52 2.47 -17.22
CA ILE A 223 4.41 2.07 -16.36
C ILE A 223 4.97 1.42 -15.10
N VAL A 224 4.47 1.89 -13.94
CA VAL A 224 4.86 1.37 -12.63
C VAL A 224 3.68 0.66 -12.00
N CYS A 225 3.87 -0.62 -11.60
CA CYS A 225 2.84 -1.45 -10.98
C CYS A 225 3.32 -2.06 -9.66
N ASP A 226 2.48 -2.03 -8.62
CA ASP A 226 2.77 -2.79 -7.41
C ASP A 226 2.10 -4.18 -7.45
N GLU A 227 2.80 -5.20 -6.96
CA GLU A 227 2.31 -6.59 -6.79
C GLU A 227 1.70 -7.26 -8.03
N LEU A 228 2.46 -7.35 -9.14
CA LEU A 228 2.05 -8.19 -10.27
C LEU A 228 2.04 -9.68 -9.87
N GLY A 229 1.02 -10.42 -10.29
CA GLY A 229 0.92 -11.83 -9.91
C GLY A 229 -0.28 -12.60 -10.46
N THR A 230 -1.06 -12.02 -11.36
CA THR A 230 -2.19 -12.70 -11.99
C THR A 230 -1.92 -12.96 -13.47
N PRO A 231 -2.57 -13.96 -14.11
CA PRO A 231 -2.47 -14.16 -15.56
C PRO A 231 -2.90 -12.91 -16.36
N GLY A 232 -3.94 -12.21 -15.94
CA GLY A 232 -4.39 -10.97 -16.58
C GLY A 232 -3.37 -9.84 -16.52
N ASP A 233 -2.53 -9.81 -15.47
CA ASP A 233 -1.43 -8.87 -15.38
C ASP A 233 -0.38 -9.14 -16.47
N ALA A 234 -0.05 -10.43 -16.72
CA ALA A 234 0.92 -10.79 -17.74
C ALA A 234 0.45 -10.43 -19.15
N GLU A 235 -0.84 -10.65 -19.46
CA GLU A 235 -1.44 -10.25 -20.75
C GLU A 235 -1.38 -8.73 -20.96
N ALA A 236 -1.74 -7.95 -19.94
CA ALA A 236 -1.69 -6.49 -20.01
C ALA A 236 -0.27 -5.95 -20.15
N VAL A 237 0.70 -6.54 -19.43
CA VAL A 237 2.12 -6.21 -19.55
C VAL A 237 2.63 -6.52 -20.97
N ALA A 238 2.27 -7.68 -21.55
CA ALA A 238 2.65 -8.03 -22.92
C ALA A 238 2.16 -7.00 -23.94
N GLN A 239 0.93 -6.50 -23.79
CA GLN A 239 0.38 -5.41 -24.65
C GLN A 239 1.21 -4.12 -24.52
N GLY A 240 1.62 -3.77 -23.30
CA GLY A 240 2.46 -2.60 -23.06
C GLY A 240 3.86 -2.74 -23.69
N VAL A 241 4.48 -3.92 -23.56
CA VAL A 241 5.78 -4.23 -24.20
C VAL A 241 5.68 -4.09 -25.72
N ALA A 242 4.63 -4.63 -26.32
CA ALA A 242 4.38 -4.50 -27.77
C ALA A 242 4.23 -3.04 -28.22
N SER A 243 3.87 -2.16 -27.28
CA SER A 243 3.76 -0.70 -27.49
C SER A 243 5.06 0.06 -27.14
N GLY A 244 6.15 -0.63 -26.79
CA GLY A 244 7.45 -0.03 -26.46
C GLY A 244 7.55 0.52 -25.03
N ILE A 245 6.64 0.15 -24.14
CA ILE A 245 6.60 0.64 -22.75
C ILE A 245 7.59 -0.13 -21.86
N VAL A 246 8.27 0.59 -20.99
CA VAL A 246 9.11 0.01 -19.94
C VAL A 246 8.30 -0.19 -18.66
N PHE A 247 8.45 -1.36 -18.04
CA PHE A 247 7.73 -1.68 -16.81
C PHE A 247 8.65 -1.73 -15.58
N PHE A 248 8.27 -1.04 -14.51
CA PHE A 248 8.86 -1.21 -13.19
C PHE A 248 7.79 -1.77 -12.26
N ALA A 249 8.05 -2.95 -11.69
CA ALA A 249 7.03 -3.63 -10.92
C ALA A 249 7.58 -4.37 -9.69
N THR A 250 6.68 -4.74 -8.78
CA THR A 250 7.01 -5.61 -7.66
C THR A 250 6.31 -6.96 -7.76
N VAL A 251 6.94 -7.99 -7.18
CA VAL A 251 6.36 -9.32 -7.04
C VAL A 251 6.69 -9.92 -5.67
N HIS A 252 5.83 -10.82 -5.19
CA HIS A 252 6.12 -11.65 -4.03
C HIS A 252 6.88 -12.91 -4.45
N CYS A 253 8.21 -12.86 -4.32
CA CYS A 253 9.09 -13.99 -4.60
C CYS A 253 10.36 -13.87 -3.77
N ASP A 254 10.74 -14.92 -3.06
CA ASP A 254 11.83 -14.88 -2.09
C ASP A 254 13.19 -15.24 -2.72
N ASP A 255 13.19 -15.99 -3.82
CA ASP A 255 14.39 -16.44 -4.50
C ASP A 255 14.20 -16.48 -6.02
N PRO A 256 15.30 -16.44 -6.82
CA PRO A 256 15.23 -16.45 -8.28
C PRO A 256 14.56 -17.69 -8.89
N ALA A 257 14.72 -18.86 -8.27
CA ALA A 257 14.11 -20.09 -8.76
C ALA A 257 12.58 -20.04 -8.63
N GLY A 258 12.07 -19.33 -7.62
CA GLY A 258 10.65 -19.12 -7.39
C GLY A 258 9.95 -18.33 -8.47
N LEU A 259 10.67 -17.47 -9.20
CA LEU A 259 10.08 -16.70 -10.31
C LEU A 259 9.51 -17.60 -11.41
N ARG A 260 10.22 -18.66 -11.78
CA ARG A 260 9.77 -19.59 -12.84
C ARG A 260 8.88 -20.72 -12.32
N LYS A 261 8.89 -21.00 -11.02
CA LYS A 261 8.04 -22.05 -10.43
C LYS A 261 6.56 -21.66 -10.33
N LYS A 262 6.28 -20.38 -10.19
CA LYS A 262 4.90 -19.85 -10.11
C LYS A 262 4.38 -19.55 -11.52
N PRO A 263 3.33 -20.22 -12.02
CA PRO A 263 2.88 -20.07 -13.41
C PRO A 263 2.61 -18.61 -13.83
N ALA A 264 1.96 -17.81 -12.94
CA ALA A 264 1.69 -16.41 -13.22
C ALA A 264 2.97 -15.56 -13.35
N LEU A 265 4.01 -15.84 -12.54
CA LEU A 265 5.29 -15.14 -12.63
C LEU A 265 6.11 -15.62 -13.86
N ALA A 266 6.05 -16.90 -14.19
CA ALA A 266 6.66 -17.42 -15.40
C ALA A 266 6.06 -16.74 -16.64
N ALA A 267 4.73 -16.67 -16.75
CA ALA A 267 4.05 -15.97 -17.83
C ALA A 267 4.45 -14.49 -17.91
N LEU A 268 4.64 -13.83 -16.76
CA LEU A 268 5.10 -12.45 -16.70
C LEU A 268 6.54 -12.29 -17.23
N LEU A 269 7.44 -13.21 -16.90
CA LEU A 269 8.80 -13.22 -17.43
C LEU A 269 8.83 -13.47 -18.96
N ASP A 270 7.96 -14.35 -19.44
CA ASP A 270 7.87 -14.71 -20.86
C ASP A 270 7.38 -13.54 -21.74
N THR A 271 6.83 -12.48 -21.15
CA THR A 271 6.50 -11.22 -21.87
C THR A 271 7.74 -10.48 -22.38
N GLY A 272 8.93 -10.75 -21.82
CA GLY A 272 10.14 -9.97 -22.09
C GLY A 272 10.14 -8.55 -21.52
N ALA A 273 9.17 -8.21 -20.65
CA ALA A 273 9.02 -6.88 -20.06
C ALA A 273 10.16 -6.50 -19.12
N PHE A 274 10.82 -7.47 -18.51
CA PHE A 274 11.77 -7.25 -17.44
C PHE A 274 13.17 -7.76 -17.84
N ALA A 275 14.13 -6.86 -17.88
CA ALA A 275 15.54 -7.21 -18.16
C ALA A 275 16.29 -7.64 -16.90
N LYS A 276 15.88 -7.13 -15.73
CA LYS A 276 16.55 -7.38 -14.45
C LYS A 276 15.55 -7.58 -13.32
N ALA A 277 15.91 -8.41 -12.35
CA ALA A 277 15.25 -8.52 -11.07
C ALA A 277 16.19 -8.18 -9.92
N ALA A 278 15.72 -7.37 -8.97
CA ALA A 278 16.40 -7.07 -7.72
C ALA A 278 15.69 -7.80 -6.58
N PHE A 279 16.36 -8.77 -5.95
CA PHE A 279 15.85 -9.49 -4.79
C PHE A 279 16.23 -8.77 -3.51
N LEU A 280 15.24 -8.47 -2.66
CA LEU A 280 15.44 -7.70 -1.43
C LEU A 280 15.69 -8.60 -0.23
N SER A 281 16.51 -8.08 0.71
CA SER A 281 17.02 -8.82 1.88
C SER A 281 15.97 -9.19 2.94
N GLY A 282 14.70 -8.79 2.79
CA GLY A 282 13.64 -9.06 3.77
C GLY A 282 13.55 -8.01 4.89
N ARG A 283 12.80 -8.35 5.95
CA ARG A 283 12.41 -7.39 7.01
C ARG A 283 13.55 -6.86 7.87
N SER A 284 14.65 -7.60 7.97
CA SER A 284 15.79 -7.20 8.80
C SER A 284 16.58 -6.03 8.20
N ARG A 285 16.53 -5.88 6.88
CA ARG A 285 17.21 -4.81 6.13
C ARG A 285 16.31 -4.34 4.97
N PRO A 286 15.17 -3.67 5.27
CA PRO A 286 14.21 -3.27 4.25
C PRO A 286 14.84 -2.30 3.24
N GLY A 287 14.56 -2.52 1.96
CA GLY A 287 15.10 -1.73 0.85
C GLY A 287 16.51 -2.13 0.41
N ALA A 288 17.21 -3.01 1.15
CA ALA A 288 18.51 -3.48 0.72
C ALA A 288 18.38 -4.58 -0.35
N VAL A 289 19.06 -4.43 -1.47
CA VAL A 289 19.16 -5.46 -2.52
C VAL A 289 20.16 -6.52 -2.07
N ALA A 290 19.71 -7.77 -2.02
CA ALA A 290 20.54 -8.91 -1.68
C ALA A 290 21.19 -9.53 -2.92
N GLN A 291 20.46 -9.54 -4.03
CA GLN A 291 20.90 -10.19 -5.27
C GLN A 291 20.28 -9.52 -6.50
N TRP A 292 21.08 -9.39 -7.55
CA TRP A 292 20.64 -9.03 -8.89
C TRP A 292 20.57 -10.26 -9.78
N VAL A 293 19.56 -10.31 -10.64
CA VAL A 293 19.40 -11.36 -11.64
C VAL A 293 19.07 -10.72 -12.99
N THR A 294 19.77 -11.12 -14.04
CA THR A 294 19.37 -10.84 -15.43
C THR A 294 18.31 -11.85 -15.83
N LEU A 295 17.21 -11.41 -16.41
CA LEU A 295 16.05 -12.22 -16.77
C LEU A 295 16.03 -12.60 -18.23
#